data_82823d99edc9302b0caa53a064d53acf
#
_entry.id   82823d99edc9302b0caa53a064d53acf
#
_cell.length_a   1.000
_cell.length_b   1.000
_cell.length_c   1.000
_cell.angle_alpha   90.00
_cell.angle_beta   90.00
_cell.angle_gamma   90.00
#
_symmetry.space_group_name_H-M   'P 1'
#
loop_
_entity.id
_entity.type
_entity.pdbx_description
1 polymer ?
#
loop_
_entity_poly.entity_id
_entity_poly.type
_entity_poly.pdbx_seq_one_letter_code
_entity_poly.pdbx_strand_id
1 'polypeptide(L)'
;MCELELEDQLRLLKDGLTELATEIGDTQISPKSLSLLCLDFAVPVDIRDSWILEFRKLSDIEYEKYSSKEIISIFRNKMQEAFRPAKEFSDLIVFSFIRVISKNLVEELYPLSCLLEIEFSLTADLN
;
A
#
# COMPACT_ATOMS: atom_id res chain seq x y z
N MET A 1 -26.73 -27.30 -12.18
CA MET A 1 -25.90 -26.12 -12.00
C MET A 1 -24.44 -26.49 -12.20
N CYS A 2 -23.76 -25.84 -13.12
CA CYS A 2 -22.35 -26.12 -13.35
C CYS A 2 -21.51 -25.50 -12.23
N GLU A 3 -20.63 -26.29 -11.67
CA GLU A 3 -19.69 -25.79 -10.69
C GLU A 3 -18.51 -25.17 -11.42
N LEU A 4 -18.12 -23.97 -11.00
CA LEU A 4 -16.94 -23.30 -11.52
C LEU A 4 -15.68 -23.92 -10.89
N GLU A 5 -14.61 -23.95 -11.67
CA GLU A 5 -13.31 -24.29 -11.15
C GLU A 5 -12.91 -23.31 -10.05
N LEU A 6 -12.13 -23.78 -9.07
CA LEU A 6 -11.69 -22.93 -7.97
C LEU A 6 -10.94 -21.69 -8.47
N GLU A 7 -10.09 -21.85 -9.47
CA GLU A 7 -9.34 -20.73 -10.04
C GLU A 7 -10.27 -19.67 -10.61
N ASP A 8 -11.34 -20.07 -11.30
CA ASP A 8 -12.33 -19.16 -11.84
C ASP A 8 -13.10 -18.47 -10.74
N GLN A 9 -13.45 -19.21 -9.68
CA GLN A 9 -14.14 -18.63 -8.53
C GLN A 9 -13.29 -17.55 -7.87
N LEU A 10 -12.00 -17.83 -7.65
CA LEU A 10 -11.06 -16.88 -7.05
C LEU A 10 -10.89 -15.65 -7.94
N ARG A 11 -10.76 -15.87 -9.25
CA ARG A 11 -10.61 -14.76 -10.20
C ARG A 11 -11.85 -13.86 -10.21
N LEU A 12 -13.02 -14.46 -10.24
CA LEU A 12 -14.27 -13.69 -10.23
C LEU A 12 -14.45 -12.94 -8.92
N LEU A 13 -14.09 -13.56 -7.79
CA LEU A 13 -14.13 -12.88 -6.49
C LEU A 13 -13.17 -11.69 -6.46
N LYS A 14 -11.96 -11.87 -6.94
CA LYS A 14 -10.98 -10.79 -7.00
C LYS A 14 -11.48 -9.66 -7.89
N ASP A 15 -11.95 -9.99 -9.08
CA ASP A 15 -12.43 -8.99 -10.03
C ASP A 15 -13.64 -8.25 -9.47
N GLY A 16 -14.56 -8.97 -8.83
CA GLY A 16 -15.73 -8.36 -8.19
C GLY A 16 -15.35 -7.40 -7.08
N LEU A 17 -14.40 -7.78 -6.23
CA LEU A 17 -13.93 -6.92 -5.15
C LEU A 17 -13.23 -5.67 -5.71
N THR A 18 -12.44 -5.84 -6.77
CA THR A 18 -11.76 -4.73 -7.44
C THR A 18 -12.77 -3.76 -8.05
N GLU A 19 -13.81 -4.28 -8.69
CA GLU A 19 -14.89 -3.47 -9.26
C GLU A 19 -15.60 -2.65 -8.18
N LEU A 20 -15.92 -3.29 -7.05
CA LEU A 20 -16.55 -2.60 -5.91
C LEU A 20 -15.63 -1.55 -5.32
N ALA A 21 -14.34 -1.86 -5.19
CA ALA A 21 -13.35 -0.92 -4.67
C ALA A 21 -13.25 0.31 -5.58
N THR A 22 -13.29 0.10 -6.90
CA THR A 22 -13.27 1.18 -7.88
C THR A 22 -14.49 2.10 -7.71
N GLU A 23 -15.66 1.52 -7.47
CA GLU A 23 -16.88 2.30 -7.26
C GLU A 23 -16.79 3.21 -6.02
N ILE A 24 -16.06 2.80 -4.99
CA ILE A 24 -15.87 3.63 -3.80
C ILE A 24 -14.62 4.51 -3.88
N GLY A 25 -13.97 4.56 -5.05
CA GLY A 25 -12.87 5.48 -5.32
C GLY A 25 -11.47 4.92 -5.12
N ASP A 26 -11.28 3.61 -5.24
CA ASP A 26 -9.97 2.99 -5.11
C ASP A 26 -9.05 3.39 -6.26
N THR A 27 -7.88 3.94 -5.94
CA THR A 27 -6.85 4.31 -6.91
C THR A 27 -5.47 4.02 -6.33
N GLN A 28 -4.43 4.13 -7.16
CA GLN A 28 -3.05 3.96 -6.67
C GLN A 28 -2.65 5.04 -5.66
N ILE A 29 -3.17 6.26 -5.82
CA ILE A 29 -2.88 7.36 -4.91
C ILE A 29 -3.72 7.23 -3.62
N SER A 30 -4.91 6.65 -3.74
CA SER A 30 -5.82 6.48 -2.60
C SER A 30 -6.43 5.08 -2.61
N PRO A 31 -5.64 4.04 -2.34
CA PRO A 31 -6.17 2.68 -2.31
C PRO A 31 -7.11 2.50 -1.12
N LYS A 32 -8.15 1.70 -1.32
CA LYS A 32 -9.19 1.47 -0.31
C LYS A 32 -9.02 0.15 0.43
N SER A 33 -8.20 -0.77 -0.08
CA SER A 33 -8.03 -2.08 0.52
C SER A 33 -6.57 -2.53 0.49
N LEU A 34 -5.99 -2.69 1.68
CA LEU A 34 -4.64 -3.22 1.82
C LEU A 34 -4.57 -4.66 1.27
N SER A 35 -5.58 -5.47 1.53
CA SER A 35 -5.57 -6.87 1.08
C SER A 35 -5.60 -7.00 -0.44
N LEU A 36 -6.38 -6.15 -1.13
CA LEU A 36 -6.37 -6.13 -2.60
C LEU A 36 -5.04 -5.65 -3.13
N LEU A 37 -4.42 -4.66 -2.48
CA LEU A 37 -3.12 -4.17 -2.88
C LEU A 37 -2.06 -5.27 -2.73
N CYS A 38 -2.09 -6.00 -1.63
CA CYS A 38 -1.20 -7.14 -1.42
C CYS A 38 -1.40 -8.22 -2.49
N LEU A 39 -2.65 -8.48 -2.85
CA LEU A 39 -2.96 -9.45 -3.90
C LEU A 39 -2.37 -9.03 -5.24
N ASP A 40 -2.43 -7.74 -5.57
CA ASP A 40 -1.90 -7.21 -6.83
C ASP A 40 -0.38 -7.36 -6.93
N PHE A 41 0.32 -7.28 -5.81
CA PHE A 41 1.79 -7.38 -5.78
C PHE A 41 2.29 -8.71 -5.22
N ALA A 42 1.40 -9.70 -5.12
CA ALA A 42 1.72 -11.06 -4.66
C ALA A 42 2.38 -11.08 -3.26
N VAL A 43 1.88 -10.23 -2.36
CA VAL A 43 2.37 -10.14 -0.99
C VAL A 43 1.58 -11.12 -0.11
N PRO A 44 2.26 -12.11 0.52
CA PRO A 44 1.56 -13.07 1.40
C PRO A 44 0.94 -12.43 2.64
N VAL A 45 -0.02 -13.11 3.23
CA VAL A 45 -0.75 -12.61 4.40
C VAL A 45 0.18 -12.36 5.60
N ASP A 46 1.12 -13.25 5.85
CA ASP A 46 2.06 -13.10 6.96
C ASP A 46 2.96 -11.87 6.78
N ILE A 47 3.35 -11.57 5.56
CA ILE A 47 4.13 -10.37 5.24
C ILE A 47 3.28 -9.12 5.46
N ARG A 48 2.03 -9.14 4.98
CA ARG A 48 1.10 -8.02 5.21
C ARG A 48 1.00 -7.69 6.70
N ASP A 49 0.80 -8.72 7.53
CA ASP A 49 0.64 -8.54 8.96
C ASP A 49 1.93 -8.03 9.61
N SER A 50 3.09 -8.51 9.15
CA SER A 50 4.38 -8.02 9.59
C SER A 50 4.58 -6.55 9.26
N TRP A 51 4.21 -6.13 8.05
CA TRP A 51 4.34 -4.74 7.63
C TRP A 51 3.47 -3.81 8.47
N ILE A 52 2.27 -4.22 8.84
CA ILE A 52 1.42 -3.40 9.71
C ILE A 52 2.14 -3.10 11.02
N LEU A 53 2.75 -4.11 11.63
CA LEU A 53 3.51 -3.93 12.89
C LEU A 53 4.73 -3.05 12.70
N GLU A 54 5.48 -3.25 11.61
CA GLU A 54 6.68 -2.47 11.33
C GLU A 54 6.34 -1.02 11.02
N PHE A 55 5.25 -0.76 10.30
CA PHE A 55 4.81 0.60 10.01
C PHE A 55 4.38 1.33 11.29
N ARG A 56 3.79 0.60 12.22
CA ARG A 56 3.44 1.18 13.53
C ARG A 56 4.68 1.63 14.29
N LYS A 57 5.75 0.83 14.25
CA LYS A 57 7.03 1.21 14.86
C LYS A 57 7.64 2.43 14.18
N LEU A 58 7.51 2.52 12.86
CA LEU A 58 8.03 3.66 12.11
C LEU A 58 7.28 4.96 12.38
N SER A 59 6.08 4.90 12.97
CA SER A 59 5.34 6.11 13.32
C SER A 59 6.03 6.96 14.39
N ASP A 60 6.99 6.39 15.11
CA ASP A 60 7.74 7.10 16.16
C ASP A 60 8.93 7.90 15.62
N ILE A 61 9.23 7.80 14.31
CA ILE A 61 10.35 8.52 13.70
C ILE A 61 9.98 10.00 13.48
N GLU A 62 10.96 10.89 13.68
CA GLU A 62 10.78 12.32 13.42
C GLU A 62 10.89 12.60 11.91
N TYR A 63 9.77 12.51 11.21
CA TYR A 63 9.73 12.63 9.75
C TYR A 63 10.14 14.00 9.22
N GLU A 64 10.02 15.04 10.05
CA GLU A 64 10.36 16.41 9.67
C GLU A 64 11.82 16.57 9.29
N LYS A 65 12.68 15.66 9.72
CA LYS A 65 14.11 15.67 9.43
C LYS A 65 14.47 15.05 8.09
N TYR A 66 13.50 14.46 7.39
CA TYR A 66 13.76 13.68 6.18
C TYR A 66 12.99 14.24 4.99
N SER A 67 13.60 14.13 3.80
CA SER A 67 12.88 14.41 2.55
C SER A 67 11.91 13.27 2.26
N SER A 68 10.96 13.50 1.36
CA SER A 68 10.00 12.48 0.98
C SER A 68 10.67 11.25 0.38
N LYS A 69 11.71 11.44 -0.43
CA LYS A 69 12.47 10.31 -0.98
C LYS A 69 13.15 9.49 0.11
N GLU A 70 13.69 10.15 1.12
CA GLU A 70 14.31 9.47 2.25
C GLU A 70 13.27 8.68 3.06
N ILE A 71 12.09 9.26 3.27
CA ILE A 71 10.99 8.59 3.97
C ILE A 71 10.57 7.33 3.21
N ILE A 72 10.35 7.46 1.91
CA ILE A 72 9.99 6.32 1.05
C ILE A 72 11.07 5.23 1.13
N SER A 73 12.35 5.62 1.11
CA SER A 73 13.45 4.67 1.22
C SER A 73 13.46 3.94 2.56
N ILE A 74 13.15 4.64 3.66
CA ILE A 74 13.06 4.04 4.98
C ILE A 74 11.98 2.95 4.99
N PHE A 75 10.80 3.26 4.45
CA PHE A 75 9.70 2.28 4.39
C PHE A 75 10.03 1.12 3.45
N ARG A 76 10.59 1.42 2.27
CA ARG A 76 11.00 0.36 1.33
C ARG A 76 12.00 -0.59 1.97
N ASN A 77 12.99 -0.06 2.68
CA ASN A 77 14.00 -0.89 3.36
C ASN A 77 13.37 -1.80 4.41
N LYS A 78 12.40 -1.29 5.16
CA LYS A 78 11.67 -2.10 6.13
C LYS A 78 10.86 -3.18 5.44
N MET A 79 10.19 -2.85 4.35
CA MET A 79 9.37 -3.80 3.60
C MET A 79 10.21 -4.93 3.04
N GLN A 80 11.39 -4.60 2.48
CA GLN A 80 12.24 -5.63 1.87
C GLN A 80 12.93 -6.55 2.87
N GLU A 81 13.03 -6.15 4.14
CA GLU A 81 13.56 -7.04 5.18
C GLU A 81 12.72 -8.31 5.31
N ALA A 82 11.40 -8.20 5.22
CA ALA A 82 10.48 -9.33 5.30
C ALA A 82 10.12 -9.90 3.94
N PHE A 83 10.20 -9.10 2.88
CA PHE A 83 9.75 -9.49 1.55
C PHE A 83 10.68 -8.90 0.49
N ARG A 84 11.68 -9.64 0.08
CA ARG A 84 12.70 -9.18 -0.88
C ARG A 84 12.16 -8.52 -2.13
N PRO A 85 11.09 -9.02 -2.77
CA PRO A 85 10.58 -8.38 -3.99
C PRO A 85 10.18 -6.92 -3.81
N ALA A 86 9.94 -6.46 -2.58
CA ALA A 86 9.63 -5.05 -2.31
C ALA A 86 10.77 -4.10 -2.71
N LYS A 87 11.97 -4.60 -2.84
CA LYS A 87 13.12 -3.85 -3.35
C LYS A 87 12.83 -3.21 -4.71
N GLU A 88 12.02 -3.89 -5.52
CA GLU A 88 11.68 -3.44 -6.88
C GLU A 88 10.45 -2.54 -6.93
N PHE A 89 9.81 -2.28 -5.80
CA PHE A 89 8.64 -1.40 -5.76
C PHE A 89 9.04 0.04 -6.07
N SER A 90 8.28 0.68 -6.96
CA SER A 90 8.45 2.11 -7.22
C SER A 90 8.06 2.93 -5.99
N ASP A 91 8.44 4.20 -5.98
CA ASP A 91 8.05 5.10 -4.90
C ASP A 91 6.54 5.18 -4.76
N LEU A 92 5.82 5.20 -5.88
CA LEU A 92 4.35 5.24 -5.86
C LEU A 92 3.76 3.99 -5.21
N ILE A 93 4.31 2.82 -5.49
CA ILE A 93 3.83 1.56 -4.89
C ILE A 93 4.06 1.59 -3.37
N VAL A 94 5.25 2.00 -2.93
CA VAL A 94 5.55 2.13 -1.50
C VAL A 94 4.59 3.12 -0.84
N PHE A 95 4.38 4.27 -1.48
CA PHE A 95 3.43 5.27 -0.99
C PHE A 95 2.02 4.69 -0.87
N SER A 96 1.57 3.89 -1.85
CA SER A 96 0.24 3.27 -1.82
C SER A 96 0.06 2.41 -0.56
N PHE A 97 1.07 1.63 -0.20
CA PHE A 97 1.04 0.83 1.03
C PHE A 97 1.00 1.72 2.28
N ILE A 98 1.82 2.77 2.32
CA ILE A 98 1.82 3.72 3.43
C ILE A 98 0.43 4.35 3.57
N ARG A 99 -0.16 4.77 2.46
CA ARG A 99 -1.46 5.45 2.46
C ARG A 99 -2.57 4.56 2.99
N VAL A 100 -2.69 3.33 2.49
CA VAL A 100 -3.77 2.45 2.90
C VAL A 100 -3.60 1.99 4.36
N ILE A 101 -2.36 1.72 4.77
CA ILE A 101 -2.09 1.30 6.15
C ILE A 101 -2.34 2.47 7.12
N SER A 102 -1.89 3.67 6.77
CA SER A 102 -2.09 4.85 7.64
C SER A 102 -3.55 5.22 7.78
N LYS A 103 -4.33 5.04 6.73
CA LYS A 103 -5.73 5.45 6.74
C LYS A 103 -6.62 4.49 7.54
N ASN A 104 -6.32 3.19 7.47
CA ASN A 104 -7.21 2.16 8.03
C ASN A 104 -6.68 1.47 9.28
N LEU A 105 -5.37 1.44 9.50
CA LEU A 105 -4.77 0.57 10.50
C LEU A 105 -3.80 1.26 11.46
N VAL A 106 -3.03 2.24 10.99
CA VAL A 106 -2.05 2.96 11.81
C VAL A 106 -2.29 4.45 11.66
N GLU A 107 -3.22 4.99 12.42
CA GLU A 107 -3.66 6.38 12.32
C GLU A 107 -2.53 7.39 12.57
N GLU A 108 -1.55 7.03 13.36
CA GLU A 108 -0.40 7.88 13.69
C GLU A 108 0.42 8.25 12.43
N LEU A 109 0.33 7.44 11.38
CA LEU A 109 1.02 7.70 10.11
C LEU A 109 0.19 8.57 9.16
N TYR A 110 -1.06 8.84 9.47
CA TYR A 110 -1.94 9.56 8.55
C TYR A 110 -1.42 10.95 8.17
N PRO A 111 -0.94 11.78 9.10
CA PRO A 111 -0.39 13.08 8.72
C PRO A 111 0.78 12.97 7.75
N LEU A 112 1.66 11.98 7.94
CA LEU A 112 2.77 11.72 7.03
C LEU A 112 2.26 11.35 5.65
N SER A 113 1.26 10.48 5.57
CA SER A 113 0.71 10.05 4.28
C SER A 113 0.09 11.21 3.52
N CYS A 114 -0.52 12.17 4.23
CA CYS A 114 -1.07 13.37 3.61
C CYS A 114 0.04 14.25 3.02
N LEU A 115 1.15 14.39 3.73
CA LEU A 115 2.29 15.16 3.25
C LEU A 115 2.88 14.54 1.98
N LEU A 116 3.06 13.22 1.97
CA LEU A 116 3.56 12.49 0.81
C LEU A 116 2.60 12.58 -0.36
N GLU A 117 1.29 12.54 -0.10
CA GLU A 117 0.27 12.65 -1.14
C GLU A 117 0.38 13.97 -1.90
N ILE A 118 0.62 15.07 -1.19
CA ILE A 118 0.78 16.38 -1.81
C ILE A 118 1.93 16.36 -2.81
N GLU A 119 3.07 15.78 -2.44
CA GLU A 119 4.23 15.70 -3.33
C GLU A 119 3.97 14.82 -4.55
N PHE A 120 3.34 13.66 -4.36
CA PHE A 120 3.02 12.76 -5.47
C PHE A 120 2.01 13.39 -6.42
N SER A 121 1.04 14.12 -5.90
CA SER A 121 0.05 14.81 -6.73
C SER A 121 0.70 15.90 -7.56
N LEU A 122 1.61 16.70 -6.97
CA LEU A 122 2.33 17.73 -7.69
C LEU A 122 3.20 17.14 -8.79
N THR A 123 3.87 16.02 -8.51
CA THR A 123 4.71 15.34 -9.50
C THR A 123 3.87 14.81 -10.66
N ALA A 124 2.70 14.25 -10.35
CA ALA A 124 1.79 13.74 -11.37
C ALA A 124 1.28 14.85 -12.27
N ASP A 125 1.00 16.03 -11.72
CA ASP A 125 0.54 17.19 -12.48
C ASP A 125 1.60 17.75 -13.42
N LEU A 126 2.88 17.52 -13.10
CA LEU A 126 3.99 17.99 -13.91
C LEU A 126 4.33 17.05 -15.07
N ASN A 127 3.84 15.83 -15.01
CA ASN A 127 4.05 14.83 -16.04
C ASN A 127 2.81 14.66 -16.92
#